data_206e5dfb66e74d53cbc7c0f27b74d9af
#
_entry.id   206e5dfb66e74d53cbc7c0f27b74d9af
#
_cell.length_a   1.000
_cell.length_b   1.000
_cell.length_c   1.000
_cell.angle_alpha   90.00
_cell.angle_beta   90.00
_cell.angle_gamma   90.00
#
_symmetry.space_group_name_H-M   'P 1'
#
loop_
_entity.id
_entity.type
_entity.pdbx_description
1 polymer ?
#
loop_
_entity_poly.entity_id
_entity_poly.type
_entity_poly.pdbx_seq_one_letter_code
_entity_poly.pdbx_strand_id
1 'polypeptide(L)'
;MIGIYKIENTINHKVYIGQSVDIEMRWKEHLYALTRNLHENHHLQNSWNKYGAKAFTFSIIEECELSCLTDREQYYIDLYGGINSDNNYNNRDAGYKGNLSESTK
;
A
#
# COMPACT_ATOMS: atom_id res chain seq x y z
N MET A 1 11.52 -8.76 -5.50
CA MET A 1 11.06 -7.98 -6.66
C MET A 1 10.87 -6.53 -6.26
N ILE A 2 11.42 -5.64 -7.06
CA ILE A 2 11.32 -4.20 -6.81
C ILE A 2 10.17 -3.65 -7.64
N GLY A 3 9.26 -2.92 -7.03
CA GLY A 3 8.17 -2.37 -7.81
C GLY A 3 7.03 -1.83 -6.97
N ILE A 4 5.89 -1.69 -7.65
CA ILE A 4 4.66 -1.14 -7.09
C ILE A 4 3.65 -2.28 -6.99
N TYR A 5 2.95 -2.31 -5.87
CA TYR A 5 1.94 -3.33 -5.61
C TYR A 5 0.66 -2.68 -5.12
N LYS A 6 -0.40 -3.48 -5.09
CA LYS A 6 -1.65 -3.03 -4.48
C LYS A 6 -2.22 -4.11 -3.59
N ILE A 7 -2.97 -3.67 -2.59
CA ILE A 7 -3.82 -4.52 -1.79
C ILE A 7 -5.24 -4.06 -2.08
N GLU A 8 -6.03 -4.93 -2.68
CA GLU A 8 -7.38 -4.56 -3.15
C GLU A 8 -8.44 -5.25 -2.34
N ASN A 9 -9.44 -4.47 -1.90
CA ASN A 9 -10.65 -5.01 -1.32
C ASN A 9 -11.59 -5.36 -2.49
N THR A 10 -11.81 -6.65 -2.71
CA THR A 10 -12.58 -7.10 -3.87
C THR A 10 -14.08 -6.82 -3.75
N ILE A 11 -14.54 -6.40 -2.58
CA ILE A 11 -15.95 -6.10 -2.37
C ILE A 11 -16.28 -4.67 -2.80
N ASN A 12 -15.48 -3.71 -2.39
CA ASN A 12 -15.73 -2.29 -2.73
C ASN A 12 -14.73 -1.72 -3.73
N HIS A 13 -13.72 -2.51 -4.14
CA HIS A 13 -12.70 -2.16 -5.13
C HIS A 13 -11.75 -1.06 -4.70
N LYS A 14 -11.72 -0.69 -3.44
CA LYS A 14 -10.72 0.26 -2.94
C LYS A 14 -9.36 -0.44 -2.86
N VAL A 15 -8.31 0.33 -3.09
CA VAL A 15 -6.96 -0.21 -3.12
C VAL A 15 -6.03 0.56 -2.18
N TYR A 16 -4.99 -0.12 -1.75
CA TYR A 16 -3.85 0.48 -1.09
C TYR A 16 -2.65 0.28 -2.01
N ILE A 17 -2.00 1.37 -2.38
CA ILE A 17 -0.84 1.34 -3.28
C ILE A 17 0.42 1.45 -2.44
N GLY A 18 1.41 0.62 -2.76
CA GLY A 18 2.68 0.66 -2.05
C GLY A 18 3.86 0.38 -2.94
N GLN A 19 5.05 0.65 -2.42
CA GLN A 19 6.30 0.35 -3.11
C GLN A 19 7.20 -0.47 -2.21
N SER A 20 8.07 -1.27 -2.81
CA SER A 20 9.03 -2.02 -2.03
C SER A 20 10.19 -2.48 -2.90
N VAL A 21 11.37 -2.60 -2.29
CA VAL A 21 12.50 -3.26 -2.94
C VAL A 21 12.38 -4.78 -2.81
N ASP A 22 11.47 -5.25 -1.96
CA ASP A 22 11.19 -6.68 -1.80
C ASP A 22 9.70 -6.81 -1.53
N ILE A 23 8.93 -6.91 -2.61
CA ILE A 23 7.47 -6.90 -2.50
C ILE A 23 6.96 -8.09 -1.69
N GLU A 24 7.52 -9.28 -1.88
CA GLU A 24 7.07 -10.46 -1.16
C GLU A 24 7.26 -10.30 0.36
N MET A 25 8.38 -9.75 0.76
CA MET A 25 8.63 -9.50 2.18
C MET A 25 7.68 -8.43 2.71
N ARG A 26 7.45 -7.39 1.93
CA ARG A 26 6.55 -6.31 2.35
C ARG A 26 5.12 -6.82 2.54
N TRP A 27 4.67 -7.73 1.67
CA TRP A 27 3.36 -8.33 1.82
C TRP A 27 3.24 -9.12 3.12
N LYS A 28 4.29 -9.84 3.51
CA LYS A 28 4.28 -10.56 4.78
C LYS A 28 4.16 -9.60 5.95
N GLU A 29 4.83 -8.46 5.86
CA GLU A 29 4.75 -7.43 6.90
C GLU A 29 3.34 -6.85 7.00
N HIS A 30 2.72 -6.56 5.85
CA HIS A 30 1.33 -6.09 5.84
C HIS A 30 0.39 -7.10 6.46
N LEU A 31 0.52 -8.35 6.06
CA LEU A 31 -0.36 -9.40 6.54
C LEU A 31 -0.19 -9.58 8.05
N TYR A 32 1.05 -9.56 8.51
CA TYR A 32 1.32 -9.67 9.94
C TYR A 32 0.63 -8.53 10.71
N ALA A 33 0.79 -7.31 10.24
CA ALA A 33 0.21 -6.15 10.93
C ALA A 33 -1.31 -6.17 10.87
N LEU A 34 -1.88 -6.48 9.70
CA LEU A 34 -3.33 -6.49 9.54
C LEU A 34 -4.00 -7.56 10.40
N THR A 35 -3.41 -8.75 10.48
CA THR A 35 -4.02 -9.83 11.26
C THR A 35 -3.93 -9.55 12.75
N ARG A 36 -3.03 -8.68 13.19
CA ARG A 36 -2.87 -8.33 14.60
C ARG A 36 -3.46 -6.98 14.96
N ASN A 37 -4.15 -6.34 14.00
CA ASN A 37 -4.76 -5.03 14.23
C ASN A 37 -3.73 -3.96 14.57
N LEU A 38 -2.57 -4.03 13.91
CA LEU A 38 -1.43 -3.14 14.18
C LEU A 38 -0.99 -2.34 12.97
N HIS A 39 -1.77 -2.35 11.88
CA HIS A 39 -1.36 -1.65 10.67
C HIS A 39 -1.40 -0.15 10.87
N GLU A 40 -0.37 0.54 10.36
CA GLU A 40 -0.27 1.99 10.53
C GLU A 40 -1.31 2.76 9.72
N ASN A 41 -1.78 2.19 8.62
CA ASN A 41 -2.83 2.83 7.84
C ASN A 41 -4.19 2.38 8.39
N HIS A 42 -4.84 3.27 9.10
CA HIS A 42 -6.08 2.94 9.79
C HIS A 42 -7.24 2.68 8.84
N HIS A 43 -7.24 3.33 7.68
CA HIS A 43 -8.29 3.08 6.68
C HIS A 43 -8.24 1.64 6.19
N LEU A 44 -7.04 1.17 5.87
CA LEU A 44 -6.85 -0.21 5.43
C LEU A 44 -7.17 -1.18 6.56
N GLN A 45 -6.67 -0.89 7.76
CA GLN A 45 -6.91 -1.76 8.92
C GLN A 45 -8.40 -1.87 9.23
N ASN A 46 -9.12 -0.77 9.24
CA ASN A 46 -10.56 -0.77 9.53
C ASN A 46 -11.31 -1.58 8.49
N SER A 47 -10.93 -1.45 7.24
CA SER A 47 -11.57 -2.19 6.15
C SER A 47 -11.29 -3.68 6.26
N TRP A 48 -10.05 -4.04 6.61
CA TRP A 48 -9.68 -5.43 6.85
C TRP A 48 -10.53 -6.03 7.96
N ASN A 49 -10.70 -5.28 9.05
CA ASN A 49 -11.49 -5.76 10.19
C ASN A 49 -12.97 -5.93 9.82
N LYS A 50 -13.47 -5.06 8.96
CA LYS A 50 -14.88 -5.08 8.58
C LYS A 50 -15.21 -6.18 7.56
N TYR A 51 -14.36 -6.32 6.54
CA TYR A 51 -14.65 -7.21 5.42
C TYR A 51 -14.00 -8.58 5.53
N GLY A 52 -12.97 -8.70 6.36
CA GLY A 52 -12.27 -9.96 6.56
C GLY A 52 -11.15 -10.19 5.55
N ALA A 53 -10.21 -11.03 5.93
CA ALA A 53 -9.01 -11.30 5.14
C ALA A 53 -9.35 -11.81 3.73
N LYS A 54 -10.40 -12.57 3.59
CA LYS A 54 -10.75 -13.20 2.31
C LYS A 54 -11.17 -12.18 1.25
N ALA A 55 -11.54 -10.98 1.68
CA ALA A 55 -11.96 -9.94 0.74
C ALA A 55 -10.78 -9.27 0.05
N PHE A 56 -9.55 -9.49 0.52
CA PHE A 56 -8.39 -8.75 0.04
C PHE A 56 -7.49 -9.60 -0.83
N THR A 57 -6.99 -9.00 -1.93
CA THR A 57 -6.01 -9.63 -2.79
C THR A 57 -4.78 -8.74 -2.88
N PHE A 58 -3.61 -9.40 -2.96
CA PHE A 58 -2.33 -8.73 -3.09
C PHE A 58 -1.84 -8.99 -4.51
N SER A 59 -1.48 -7.94 -5.24
CA SER A 59 -0.99 -8.12 -6.60
C SER A 59 0.08 -7.09 -6.92
N ILE A 60 0.94 -7.45 -7.87
CA ILE A 60 2.00 -6.57 -8.35
C ILE A 60 1.44 -5.77 -9.53
N ILE A 61 1.57 -4.45 -9.46
CA ILE A 61 1.13 -3.60 -10.56
C ILE A 61 2.24 -3.42 -11.58
N GLU A 62 3.45 -3.15 -11.10
CA GLU A 62 4.54 -2.83 -12.00
C GLU A 62 5.88 -3.15 -11.33
N GLU A 63 6.77 -3.81 -12.07
CA GLU A 63 8.17 -3.93 -11.70
C GLU A 63 8.88 -2.69 -12.21
N CYS A 64 9.76 -2.10 -11.40
CA CYS A 64 10.51 -0.94 -11.85
C CYS A 64 11.83 -0.85 -11.11
N GLU A 65 12.69 0.06 -11.58
CA GLU A 65 13.99 0.25 -10.95
C GLU A 65 13.84 1.06 -9.68
N LEU A 66 14.83 0.90 -8.80
CA LEU A 66 14.84 1.59 -7.52
C LEU A 66 14.66 3.10 -7.69
N SER A 67 15.30 3.69 -8.70
CA SER A 67 15.24 5.14 -8.93
C SER A 67 13.86 5.62 -9.34
N CYS A 68 12.98 4.73 -9.78
CA CYS A 68 11.64 5.09 -10.25
C CYS A 68 10.55 4.81 -9.23
N LEU A 69 10.87 4.18 -8.11
CA LEU A 69 9.86 3.70 -7.18
C LEU A 69 8.89 4.78 -6.73
N THR A 70 9.40 5.89 -6.23
CA THR A 70 8.54 6.94 -5.68
C THR A 70 7.66 7.57 -6.75
N ASP A 71 8.23 7.83 -7.94
CA ASP A 71 7.47 8.41 -9.04
C ASP A 71 6.35 7.47 -9.50
N ARG A 72 6.66 6.18 -9.59
CA ARG A 72 5.65 5.22 -10.06
C ARG A 72 4.58 4.98 -9.02
N GLU A 73 4.95 4.95 -7.75
CA GLU A 73 3.95 4.83 -6.70
C GLU A 73 3.00 6.02 -6.74
N GLN A 74 3.54 7.24 -6.86
CA GLN A 74 2.70 8.43 -6.92
C GLN A 74 1.78 8.40 -8.13
N TYR A 75 2.29 7.93 -9.27
CA TYR A 75 1.47 7.78 -10.47
C TYR A 75 0.23 6.94 -10.18
N TYR A 76 0.41 5.79 -9.51
CA TYR A 76 -0.72 4.91 -9.24
C TYR A 76 -1.63 5.43 -8.14
N ILE A 77 -1.09 6.11 -7.14
CA ILE A 77 -1.93 6.76 -6.14
C ILE A 77 -2.86 7.76 -6.83
N ASP A 78 -2.31 8.57 -7.73
CA ASP A 78 -3.10 9.57 -8.44
C ASP A 78 -4.11 8.92 -9.39
N LEU A 79 -3.71 7.83 -10.03
CA LEU A 79 -4.59 7.10 -10.95
C LEU A 79 -5.85 6.60 -10.23
N TYR A 80 -5.72 6.25 -8.95
CA TYR A 80 -6.84 5.79 -8.14
C TYR A 80 -7.49 6.93 -7.36
N GLY A 81 -7.29 8.18 -7.79
CA GLY A 81 -8.01 9.31 -7.25
C GLY A 81 -7.25 10.18 -6.26
N GLY A 82 -6.00 9.85 -5.96
CA GLY A 82 -5.20 10.60 -5.01
C GLY A 82 -5.43 10.16 -3.58
N ILE A 83 -4.70 10.79 -2.66
CA ILE A 83 -4.82 10.45 -1.25
C ILE A 83 -6.19 10.84 -0.72
N ASN A 84 -6.67 10.08 0.27
CA ASN A 84 -7.95 10.32 0.93
C ASN A 84 -9.14 10.24 -0.01
N SER A 85 -9.00 9.59 -1.17
CA SER A 85 -10.12 9.45 -2.09
C SER A 85 -10.97 8.25 -1.68
N ASP A 86 -12.19 8.18 -2.23
CA ASP A 86 -13.07 7.04 -1.98
C ASP A 86 -12.57 5.78 -2.69
N ASN A 87 -11.59 5.91 -3.57
CA ASN A 87 -11.11 4.79 -4.38
C ASN A 87 -9.86 4.14 -3.82
N ASN A 88 -9.17 4.75 -2.86
CA ASN A 88 -8.01 4.12 -2.29
C ASN A 88 -7.88 4.41 -0.80
N TYR A 89 -7.02 3.61 -0.15
CA TYR A 89 -6.80 3.72 1.28
C TYR A 89 -5.62 4.63 1.62
N ASN A 90 -4.88 5.08 0.61
CA ASN A 90 -3.69 5.88 0.86
C ASN A 90 -4.06 7.23 1.45
N ASN A 91 -3.36 7.61 2.50
CA ASN A 91 -3.57 8.92 3.14
C ASN A 91 -2.29 9.75 3.14
N ARG A 92 -1.27 9.31 2.42
CA ARG A 92 -0.01 10.02 2.28
C ARG A 92 0.50 9.83 0.87
N ASP A 93 1.18 10.85 0.36
CA ASP A 93 1.81 10.76 -0.95
C ASP A 93 3.01 9.81 -0.93
N ALA A 94 3.41 9.36 -2.12
CA ALA A 94 4.51 8.43 -2.25
C ALA A 94 5.80 8.99 -1.65
N GLY A 95 6.54 8.12 -0.99
CA GLY A 95 7.83 8.49 -0.42
C GLY A 95 7.78 9.22 0.90
N TYR A 96 6.59 9.55 1.38
CA TYR A 96 6.47 10.33 2.61
C TYR A 96 7.21 9.68 3.78
N LYS A 97 7.01 8.41 3.98
CA LYS A 97 7.60 7.73 5.13
C LYS A 97 9.07 7.45 4.96
N GLY A 98 9.56 7.57 3.75
CA GLY A 98 10.97 7.33 3.48
C GLY A 98 11.85 8.36 4.11
N ASN A 99 11.30 9.46 4.49
CA ASN A 99 12.10 10.51 5.07
C ASN A 99 12.25 10.33 6.56
N LEU A 100 11.69 9.44 7.04
CA LEU A 100 11.82 9.28 8.45
C LEU A 100 12.93 8.36 8.84
N SER A 101 12.58 8.68 8.01
CA SER A 101 13.17 8.27 8.40
C SER A 101 14.10 8.28 8.55
N GLU A 102 13.90 8.43 8.15
CA GLU A 102 14.46 8.57 8.25
C GLU A 102 15.21 8.81 8.72
N SER A 103 15.01 8.87 8.68
CA SER A 103 15.42 9.15 9.18
C SER A 103 16.17 9.21 9.70
N THR A 104 16.20 9.14 9.73
CA THR A 104 16.63 9.21 10.19
C THR A 104 17.39 9.14 10.43
N LYS A 105 17.60 9.05 10.48
CA LYS A 105 17.96 9.02 10.56
C LYS A 105 18.38 8.94 10.87
#